data_60771d919f424fd4c6a3df876944484f
#
_entry.id   60771d919f424fd4c6a3df876944484f
#
_cell.length_a   1.000
_cell.length_b   1.000
_cell.length_c   1.000
_cell.angle_alpha   90.00
_cell.angle_beta   90.00
_cell.angle_gamma   90.00
#
_symmetry.space_group_name_H-M   'P 1'
#
loop_
_entity.id
_entity.type
_entity.pdbx_description
1 polymer ?
#
loop_
_entity_poly.entity_id
_entity_poly.type
_entity_poly.pdbx_seq_one_letter_code
_entity_poly.pdbx_strand_id
1 'polypeptide(L)'
;MRKYSVRLSVLDQTPVPEGVSPAQALRNSVDLASFVDELGYHRYWVAEHHGMHGLAGSSPEVLMGHIAENTNQIRVGSGGVMLSHYSPL
;
A
#
# COMPACT_ATOMS: atom_id res chain seq x y z
N MET A 1 -16.45 -14.08 23.06
CA MET A 1 -15.34 -14.89 22.58
C MET A 1 -15.55 -15.29 21.13
N ARG A 2 -14.51 -15.13 20.33
CA ARG A 2 -14.56 -15.55 18.93
C ARG A 2 -14.35 -17.04 18.80
N LYS A 3 -15.23 -17.71 18.06
CA LYS A 3 -15.00 -19.12 17.71
C LYS A 3 -14.00 -19.26 16.58
N TYR A 4 -13.92 -18.26 15.70
CA TYR A 4 -13.05 -18.29 14.53
C TYR A 4 -12.21 -17.02 14.51
N SER A 5 -10.96 -17.18 14.09
CA SER A 5 -10.07 -16.07 13.89
C SER A 5 -9.84 -15.91 12.39
N VAL A 6 -10.23 -14.77 11.85
CA VAL A 6 -10.03 -14.46 10.43
C VAL A 6 -9.03 -13.32 10.34
N ARG A 7 -7.99 -13.53 9.52
CA ARG A 7 -7.02 -12.48 9.23
C ARG A 7 -7.46 -11.76 7.97
N LEU A 8 -7.58 -10.44 8.08
CA LEU A 8 -7.94 -9.59 6.96
C LEU A 8 -6.71 -8.87 6.44
N SER A 9 -6.64 -8.72 5.13
CA SER A 9 -5.55 -8.00 4.48
C SER A 9 -6.13 -7.01 3.48
N VAL A 10 -5.38 -5.96 3.19
CA VAL A 10 -5.74 -4.95 2.19
C VAL A 10 -4.82 -5.09 1.00
N LEU A 11 -5.38 -5.00 -0.19
CA LEU A 11 -4.60 -4.79 -1.41
C LEU A 11 -4.90 -3.38 -1.89
N ASP A 12 -3.90 -2.53 -1.87
CA ASP A 12 -4.02 -1.14 -2.26
C ASP A 12 -3.32 -0.92 -3.60
N GLN A 13 -4.10 -0.54 -4.61
CA GLN A 13 -3.58 -0.25 -5.94
C GLN A 13 -3.23 1.23 -6.10
N THR A 14 -3.28 2.02 -5.03
CA THR A 14 -3.05 3.46 -5.03
C THR A 14 -3.83 4.17 -6.14
N PRO A 15 -5.16 4.10 -6.12
CA PRO A 15 -5.97 4.75 -7.16
C PRO A 15 -5.86 6.26 -7.08
N VAL A 16 -5.94 6.89 -8.25
CA VAL A 16 -5.96 8.36 -8.37
C VAL A 16 -7.34 8.76 -8.88
N PRO A 17 -8.30 9.05 -7.99
CA PRO A 17 -9.63 9.49 -8.41
C PRO A 17 -9.56 10.82 -9.16
N GLU A 18 -10.59 11.10 -9.95
CA GLU A 18 -10.69 12.37 -10.65
C GLU A 18 -10.60 13.52 -9.65
N GLY A 19 -9.80 14.53 -10.00
CA GLY A 19 -9.61 15.69 -9.13
C GLY A 19 -8.58 15.50 -8.00
N VAL A 20 -7.96 14.32 -7.90
CA VAL A 20 -6.95 14.02 -6.88
C VAL A 20 -5.59 13.86 -7.54
N SER A 21 -4.56 14.49 -6.97
CA SER A 21 -3.19 14.34 -7.48
C SER A 21 -2.60 12.98 -7.09
N PRO A 22 -1.62 12.47 -7.85
CA PRO A 22 -0.90 11.26 -7.45
C PRO A 22 -0.27 11.37 -6.05
N ALA A 23 0.28 12.53 -5.71
CA ALA A 23 0.84 12.75 -4.38
C ALA A 23 -0.22 12.62 -3.29
N GLN A 24 -1.42 13.15 -3.51
CA GLN A 24 -2.51 12.99 -2.55
C GLN A 24 -2.98 11.53 -2.47
N ALA A 25 -3.00 10.82 -3.61
CA ALA A 25 -3.35 9.41 -3.62
C ALA A 25 -2.38 8.58 -2.76
N LEU A 26 -1.08 8.88 -2.80
CA LEU A 26 -0.10 8.21 -1.97
C LEU A 26 -0.30 8.53 -0.49
N ARG A 27 -0.61 9.78 -0.15
CA ARG A 27 -0.95 10.14 1.23
C ARG A 27 -2.20 9.41 1.70
N ASN A 28 -3.19 9.25 0.84
CA ASN A 28 -4.41 8.51 1.16
C ASN A 28 -4.09 7.04 1.48
N SER A 29 -3.12 6.44 0.77
CA SER A 29 -2.68 5.08 1.06
C SER A 29 -2.06 4.98 2.45
N VAL A 30 -1.23 5.93 2.84
CA VAL A 30 -0.63 5.95 4.18
C VAL A 30 -1.72 6.11 5.25
N ASP A 31 -2.69 6.98 5.02
CA ASP A 31 -3.80 7.18 5.95
C ASP A 31 -4.66 5.92 6.08
N LEU A 32 -4.95 5.27 4.97
CA LEU A 32 -5.71 4.01 4.97
C LEU A 32 -4.95 2.93 5.74
N ALA A 33 -3.65 2.80 5.50
CA ALA A 33 -2.83 1.81 6.19
C ALA A 33 -2.83 2.04 7.71
N SER A 34 -2.71 3.28 8.14
CA SER A 34 -2.77 3.63 9.55
C SER A 34 -4.13 3.26 10.15
N PHE A 35 -5.21 3.53 9.41
CA PHE A 35 -6.56 3.22 9.86
C PHE A 35 -6.79 1.72 10.02
N VAL A 36 -6.42 0.92 9.03
CA VAL A 36 -6.61 -0.53 9.10
C VAL A 36 -5.65 -1.20 10.08
N ASP A 37 -4.49 -0.59 10.32
CA ASP A 37 -3.57 -1.04 11.37
C ASP A 37 -4.25 -0.94 12.74
N GLU A 38 -4.92 0.16 13.03
CA GLU A 38 -5.69 0.34 14.25
C GLU A 38 -6.84 -0.65 14.37
N LEU A 39 -7.43 -1.05 13.25
CA LEU A 39 -8.51 -2.04 13.21
C LEU A 39 -8.00 -3.48 13.36
N GLY A 40 -6.70 -3.70 13.38
CA GLY A 40 -6.12 -5.02 13.56
C GLY A 40 -5.98 -5.85 12.29
N TYR A 41 -5.98 -5.23 11.13
CA TYR A 41 -5.71 -5.94 9.88
C TYR A 41 -4.31 -6.54 9.91
N HIS A 42 -4.16 -7.69 9.25
CA HIS A 42 -2.91 -8.45 9.33
C HIS A 42 -1.85 -7.94 8.38
N ARG A 43 -2.20 -7.68 7.12
CA ARG A 43 -1.25 -7.24 6.09
C ARG A 43 -1.82 -6.15 5.22
N TYR A 44 -0.92 -5.32 4.73
CA TYR A 44 -1.20 -4.28 3.76
C TYR A 44 -0.31 -4.53 2.56
N TRP A 45 -0.93 -4.85 1.44
CA TRP A 45 -0.21 -5.15 0.20
C TRP A 45 -0.28 -3.95 -0.72
N VAL A 46 0.86 -3.53 -1.23
CA VAL A 46 0.92 -2.52 -2.28
C VAL A 46 1.28 -3.19 -3.60
N ALA A 47 0.84 -2.58 -4.70
CA ALA A 47 1.08 -3.10 -6.04
C ALA A 47 1.99 -2.14 -6.80
N GLU A 48 2.73 -2.66 -7.76
CA GLU A 48 3.54 -1.84 -8.65
C GLU A 48 2.85 -1.70 -10.00
N HIS A 49 2.68 -0.45 -10.45
CA HIS A 49 2.06 -0.15 -11.74
C HIS A 49 2.87 0.90 -12.48
N HIS A 50 3.05 0.72 -13.78
CA HIS A 50 3.75 1.64 -14.64
C HIS A 50 2.91 1.99 -15.86
N GLY A 51 2.89 3.27 -16.23
CA GLY A 51 2.17 3.73 -17.43
C GLY A 51 0.67 3.66 -17.35
N MET A 52 0.11 3.48 -16.15
CA MET A 52 -1.35 3.42 -15.96
C MET A 52 -1.82 4.72 -15.32
N HIS A 53 -2.71 5.41 -16.03
CA HIS A 53 -3.30 6.64 -15.57
C HIS A 53 -4.24 6.40 -14.42
N GLY A 54 -4.54 6.66 -13.51
CA GLY A 54 -5.47 6.33 -12.43
C GLY A 54 -4.83 5.53 -11.30
N LEU A 55 -3.54 5.17 -11.44
CA LEU A 55 -2.82 4.45 -10.40
C LEU A 55 -1.48 5.14 -10.16
N ALA A 56 -1.09 5.23 -8.89
CA ALA A 56 0.11 5.95 -8.46
C ALA A 56 1.21 5.04 -7.91
N GLY A 57 1.05 3.73 -8.01
CA GLY A 57 1.94 2.77 -7.37
C GLY A 57 3.11 2.31 -8.24
N SER A 58 4.01 3.22 -8.65
CA SER A 58 5.17 2.84 -9.46
C SER A 58 6.40 2.43 -8.66
N SER A 59 6.46 2.75 -7.38
CA SER A 59 7.61 2.43 -6.52
C SER A 59 7.11 1.91 -5.18
N PRO A 60 6.67 0.65 -5.14
CA PRO A 60 6.08 0.10 -3.92
C PRO A 60 7.04 0.07 -2.74
N GLU A 61 8.33 -0.11 -2.96
CA GLU A 61 9.31 -0.14 -1.89
C GLU A 61 9.41 1.20 -1.15
N VAL A 62 9.23 2.31 -1.86
CA VAL A 62 9.23 3.65 -1.24
C VAL A 62 7.95 3.84 -0.42
N LEU A 63 6.82 3.49 -0.98
CA LEU A 63 5.53 3.59 -0.29
C LEU A 63 5.50 2.69 0.94
N MET A 64 6.04 1.49 0.85
CA MET A 64 6.13 0.56 1.97
C MET A 64 6.88 1.17 3.15
N GLY A 65 7.97 1.88 2.89
CA GLY A 65 8.73 2.57 3.93
C GLY A 65 7.89 3.62 4.66
N HIS A 66 7.15 4.42 3.92
CA HIS A 66 6.26 5.42 4.52
C HIS A 66 5.14 4.79 5.33
N ILE A 67 4.55 3.72 4.83
CA ILE A 67 3.50 3.00 5.54
C ILE A 67 4.06 2.40 6.84
N ALA A 68 5.22 1.77 6.76
CA ALA A 68 5.84 1.15 7.93
C ALA A 68 6.13 2.17 9.03
N GLU A 69 6.53 3.37 8.66
CA GLU A 69 6.78 4.46 9.61
C GLU A 69 5.51 4.92 10.34
N ASN A 70 4.37 4.78 9.71
CA ASN A 70 3.09 5.31 10.19
C ASN A 70 2.15 4.23 10.75
N THR A 71 2.64 3.01 10.93
CA THR A 71 1.85 1.90 11.44
C THR A 71 2.62 1.18 12.56
N ASN A 72 1.92 0.35 13.34
CA ASN A 72 2.51 -0.30 14.51
C ASN A 72 2.54 -1.82 14.43
N GLN A 73 1.47 -2.46 13.97
CA GLN A 73 1.31 -3.91 14.01
C GLN A 73 1.18 -4.55 12.65
N ILE A 74 0.59 -3.84 11.70
CA ILE A 74 0.29 -4.41 10.38
C ILE A 74 1.58 -4.71 9.62
N ARG A 75 1.59 -5.84 8.93
CA ARG A 75 2.71 -6.19 8.06
C ARG A 75 2.50 -5.58 6.70
N VAL A 76 3.55 -5.03 6.13
CA VAL A 76 3.49 -4.35 4.83
C VAL A 76 4.30 -5.16 3.83
N GLY A 77 3.75 -5.37 2.66
CA GLY A 77 4.42 -6.11 1.61
C GLY A 77 4.05 -5.61 0.22
N SER A 78 4.85 -6.02 -0.76
CA SER A 78 4.58 -5.75 -2.16
C SER A 78 4.05 -7.02 -2.81
N GLY A 79 3.02 -6.87 -3.65
CA GLY A 79 2.51 -7.97 -4.46
C GLY A 79 3.47 -8.38 -5.57
N GLY A 80 4.45 -7.53 -5.87
CA GLY A 80 5.49 -7.78 -6.85
C GLY A 80 6.34 -6.54 -7.04
N VAL A 81 7.58 -6.73 -7.47
CA VAL A 81 8.48 -5.64 -7.82
C VAL A 81 8.98 -5.90 -9.25
N MET A 82 8.75 -4.94 -10.14
CA MET A 82 9.15 -5.06 -11.54
C MET A 82 10.61 -4.63 -11.69
N LEU A 83 11.53 -5.53 -11.39
CA LEU A 83 12.97 -5.23 -11.35
C LEU A 83 13.51 -4.71 -12.68
N SER A 84 12.87 -5.04 -13.80
CA SER A 84 13.28 -4.55 -15.10
C SER A 84 13.15 -3.03 -15.26
N HIS A 85 12.42 -2.37 -14.38
CA HIS A 85 12.24 -0.92 -14.37
C HIS A 85 13.26 -0.20 -13.48
N TYR A 86 14.14 -0.93 -12.79
CA TYR A 86 15.12 -0.35 -11.88
C TYR A 86 16.52 -0.54 -12.42
N SER A 87 17.39 0.43 -12.10
CA SER A 87 18.80 0.31 -12.43
C SER A 87 19.50 -0.64 -11.47
N PRO A 88 20.31 -1.58 -11.96
CA PRO A 88 21.10 -2.40 -11.05
C PRO A 88 22.17 -1.54 -10.39
N LEU A 89 22.46 -1.88 -9.15
CA LEU A 89 23.52 -1.21 -8.39
C LEU A 89 24.85 -1.94 -8.56
#